data_6bb21c86352de233b0a1262bd12ad679
#
_entry.id   6bb21c86352de233b0a1262bd12ad679
#
_cell.length_a   1.000
_cell.length_b   1.000
_cell.length_c   1.000
_cell.angle_alpha   90.00
_cell.angle_beta   90.00
_cell.angle_gamma   90.00
#
_symmetry.space_group_name_H-M   'P 1'
#
loop_
_entity.id
_entity.type
_entity.pdbx_description
1 polymer ?
#
loop_
_entity_poly.entity_id
_entity_poly.type
_entity_poly.pdbx_seq_one_letter_code
_entity_poly.pdbx_strand_id
1 'polypeptide(L)'
;MEEQPPIPASSTAIPQERYGFPKPDGYSLSYWLQGVQGDPLLNHRTTPEVPPSADIVIIGSGITGTSVARHCLTTWPEKSIVVLEAREFCSGATGRNAGHCKPDQFRGFKRYETAFGTEQALKILQNEGQTWSDLVQYVRENDVDCDLWVGNTLDVPVTPEAAEIAKDVYDRFKAAGGKTDHIEVTPEPAEAAKVSPRLT
;
A
#
# COMPACT_ATOMS: atom_id res chain seq x y z
N MET A 1 -27.66 -16.73 32.43
CA MET A 1 -26.95 -16.97 31.15
C MET A 1 -28.04 -17.14 30.11
N GLU A 2 -28.32 -16.07 29.37
CA GLU A 2 -29.27 -16.17 28.24
C GLU A 2 -28.55 -16.85 27.09
N GLU A 3 -29.10 -17.95 26.60
CA GLU A 3 -28.67 -18.63 25.39
C GLU A 3 -28.86 -17.71 24.20
N GLN A 4 -27.77 -17.41 23.50
CA GLN A 4 -27.84 -16.72 22.21
C GLN A 4 -28.60 -17.62 21.21
N PRO A 5 -29.56 -17.05 20.45
CA PRO A 5 -30.29 -17.83 19.46
C PRO A 5 -29.31 -18.34 18.37
N PRO A 6 -29.56 -19.53 17.83
CA PRO A 6 -28.72 -20.14 16.81
C PRO A 6 -28.66 -19.26 15.56
N ILE A 7 -27.45 -19.05 15.04
CA ILE A 7 -27.23 -18.34 13.76
C ILE A 7 -27.96 -19.13 12.68
N PRO A 8 -28.89 -18.54 11.92
CA PRO A 8 -29.61 -19.26 10.89
C PRO A 8 -28.62 -19.75 9.81
N ALA A 9 -28.75 -21.03 9.45
CA ALA A 9 -28.00 -21.64 8.37
C ALA A 9 -28.15 -20.78 7.10
N SER A 10 -27.05 -20.35 6.51
CA SER A 10 -26.98 -19.39 5.44
C SER A 10 -27.87 -19.75 4.26
N SER A 11 -28.74 -18.85 3.89
CA SER A 11 -29.29 -18.80 2.55
C SER A 11 -28.14 -18.62 1.57
N THR A 12 -27.96 -19.53 0.66
CA THR A 12 -26.89 -19.55 -0.35
C THR A 12 -27.09 -18.52 -1.48
N ALA A 13 -28.04 -17.62 -1.37
CA ALA A 13 -28.23 -16.51 -2.29
C ALA A 13 -27.46 -15.28 -1.80
N ILE A 14 -26.24 -15.09 -2.33
CA ILE A 14 -25.50 -13.84 -2.18
C ILE A 14 -26.34 -12.73 -2.86
N PRO A 15 -26.74 -11.65 -2.17
CA PRO A 15 -27.45 -10.55 -2.80
C PRO A 15 -26.64 -10.02 -3.99
N GLN A 16 -27.29 -9.87 -5.17
CA GLN A 16 -26.64 -9.46 -6.41
C GLN A 16 -26.04 -8.03 -6.39
N GLU A 17 -26.42 -7.22 -5.40
CA GLU A 17 -25.89 -5.86 -5.21
C GLU A 17 -25.25 -5.71 -3.83
N ARG A 18 -23.95 -5.99 -3.76
CA ARG A 18 -23.12 -5.59 -2.62
C ARG A 18 -22.45 -4.25 -2.94
N TYR A 19 -23.10 -3.17 -2.55
CA TYR A 19 -22.52 -1.83 -2.67
C TYR A 19 -21.20 -1.76 -1.88
N GLY A 20 -20.08 -1.42 -2.58
CA GLY A 20 -18.77 -1.28 -1.96
C GLY A 20 -17.93 -2.56 -1.89
N PHE A 21 -18.44 -3.71 -2.27
CA PHE A 21 -17.65 -4.94 -2.35
C PHE A 21 -17.16 -5.22 -3.78
N PRO A 22 -15.93 -5.72 -3.95
CA PRO A 22 -15.44 -6.14 -5.26
C PRO A 22 -16.31 -7.24 -5.87
N LYS A 23 -16.44 -7.23 -7.19
CA LYS A 23 -17.10 -8.34 -7.89
C LYS A 23 -16.31 -9.63 -7.69
N PRO A 24 -16.97 -10.77 -7.45
CA PRO A 24 -16.30 -12.06 -7.30
C PRO A 24 -15.72 -12.59 -8.62
N ASP A 25 -16.30 -12.18 -9.75
CA ASP A 25 -15.96 -12.63 -11.10
C ASP A 25 -15.99 -11.47 -12.10
N GLY A 26 -15.56 -11.70 -13.33
CA GLY A 26 -15.61 -10.74 -14.42
C GLY A 26 -14.75 -9.49 -14.21
N TYR A 27 -13.76 -9.53 -13.32
CA TYR A 27 -12.80 -8.45 -13.15
C TYR A 27 -11.68 -8.50 -14.19
N SER A 28 -11.17 -7.33 -14.58
CA SER A 28 -10.05 -7.25 -15.51
C SER A 28 -8.77 -7.83 -14.92
N LEU A 29 -7.97 -8.48 -15.75
CA LEU A 29 -6.64 -8.94 -15.39
C LEU A 29 -5.67 -7.75 -15.43
N SER A 30 -4.98 -7.46 -14.32
CA SER A 30 -3.97 -6.41 -14.26
C SER A 30 -2.63 -6.88 -14.84
N TYR A 31 -1.72 -5.93 -15.09
CA TYR A 31 -0.36 -6.23 -15.53
C TYR A 31 0.33 -7.24 -14.59
N TRP A 32 0.28 -6.99 -13.28
CA TRP A 32 0.91 -7.85 -12.26
C TRP A 32 0.29 -9.24 -12.22
N LEU A 33 -1.04 -9.31 -12.27
CA LEU A 33 -1.75 -10.59 -12.22
C LEU A 33 -1.56 -11.43 -13.50
N GLN A 34 -1.20 -10.81 -14.63
CA GLN A 34 -0.87 -11.56 -15.86
C GLN A 34 0.38 -12.41 -15.67
N GLY A 35 1.41 -11.87 -15.02
CA GLY A 35 2.69 -12.56 -14.81
C GLY A 35 2.62 -13.77 -13.88
N VAL A 36 1.59 -13.83 -13.03
CA VAL A 36 1.43 -14.90 -12.02
C VAL A 36 0.29 -15.87 -12.34
N GLN A 37 -0.31 -15.77 -13.53
CA GLN A 37 -1.32 -16.75 -13.96
C GLN A 37 -0.70 -18.13 -14.07
N GLY A 38 -1.30 -19.11 -13.42
CA GLY A 38 -0.76 -20.46 -13.32
C GLY A 38 0.14 -20.72 -12.11
N ASP A 39 0.44 -19.72 -11.30
CA ASP A 39 1.11 -19.94 -10.02
C ASP A 39 0.20 -20.77 -9.09
N PRO A 40 0.70 -21.89 -8.54
CA PRO A 40 -0.08 -22.77 -7.68
C PRO A 40 -0.55 -22.07 -6.39
N LEU A 41 0.08 -20.97 -5.98
CA LEU A 41 -0.32 -20.21 -4.80
C LEU A 41 -1.56 -19.37 -5.01
N LEU A 42 -1.94 -19.02 -6.26
CA LEU A 42 -3.10 -18.14 -6.52
C LEU A 42 -4.39 -18.65 -5.88
N ASN A 43 -4.62 -19.96 -5.96
CA ASN A 43 -5.81 -20.61 -5.43
C ASN A 43 -5.47 -21.62 -4.32
N HIS A 44 -4.31 -21.47 -3.70
CA HIS A 44 -3.84 -22.40 -2.68
C HIS A 44 -4.75 -22.39 -1.46
N ARG A 45 -5.04 -23.59 -0.95
CA ARG A 45 -5.74 -23.81 0.31
C ARG A 45 -4.95 -24.81 1.16
N THR A 46 -4.76 -24.49 2.42
CA THR A 46 -4.15 -25.43 3.38
C THR A 46 -5.15 -26.46 3.90
N THR A 47 -6.45 -26.12 3.89
CA THR A 47 -7.54 -26.98 4.34
C THR A 47 -8.72 -26.90 3.37
N PRO A 48 -9.49 -27.99 3.16
CA PRO A 48 -10.69 -27.98 2.32
C PRO A 48 -11.79 -27.05 2.85
N GLU A 49 -11.88 -26.94 4.18
CA GLU A 49 -12.87 -26.12 4.88
C GLU A 49 -12.18 -25.12 5.80
N VAL A 50 -12.89 -24.03 6.09
CA VAL A 50 -12.40 -23.04 7.04
C VAL A 50 -12.36 -23.64 8.43
N PRO A 51 -11.23 -23.58 9.15
CA PRO A 51 -11.16 -24.06 10.54
C PRO A 51 -12.20 -23.37 11.42
N PRO A 52 -12.84 -24.10 12.35
CA PRO A 52 -13.91 -23.57 13.20
C PRO A 52 -13.41 -22.51 14.20
N SER A 53 -12.11 -22.49 14.48
CA SER A 53 -11.46 -21.53 15.38
C SER A 53 -10.01 -21.35 15.03
N ALA A 54 -9.47 -20.18 15.37
CA ALA A 54 -8.05 -19.86 15.33
C ALA A 54 -7.75 -18.82 16.40
N ASP A 55 -6.50 -18.75 16.86
CA ASP A 55 -6.06 -17.70 17.79
C ASP A 55 -6.03 -16.33 17.09
N ILE A 56 -5.64 -16.31 15.81
CA ILE A 56 -5.54 -15.10 15.00
C ILE A 56 -6.20 -15.35 13.63
N VAL A 57 -7.12 -14.47 13.25
CA VAL A 57 -7.76 -14.49 11.93
C VAL A 57 -7.39 -13.22 11.17
N ILE A 58 -6.85 -13.37 9.97
CA ILE A 58 -6.48 -12.28 9.07
C ILE A 58 -7.42 -12.34 7.85
N ILE A 59 -8.07 -11.23 7.53
CA ILE A 59 -9.00 -11.13 6.40
C ILE A 59 -8.29 -10.42 5.24
N GLY A 60 -8.08 -11.16 4.16
CA GLY A 60 -7.38 -10.73 2.95
C GLY A 60 -5.92 -11.15 2.90
N SER A 61 -5.51 -11.63 1.72
CA SER A 61 -4.16 -12.11 1.42
C SER A 61 -3.30 -11.09 0.64
N GLY A 62 -3.69 -9.83 0.63
CA GLY A 62 -2.87 -8.76 0.05
C GLY A 62 -1.60 -8.51 0.86
N ILE A 63 -0.75 -7.58 0.40
CA ILE A 63 0.54 -7.26 1.03
C ILE A 63 0.42 -6.97 2.54
N THR A 64 -0.66 -6.32 2.96
CA THR A 64 -0.91 -6.05 4.39
C THR A 64 -1.16 -7.35 5.15
N GLY A 65 -2.09 -8.19 4.65
CA GLY A 65 -2.43 -9.44 5.33
C GLY A 65 -1.27 -10.42 5.40
N THR A 66 -0.49 -10.55 4.33
CA THR A 66 0.71 -11.40 4.31
C THR A 66 1.81 -10.89 5.22
N SER A 67 2.02 -9.57 5.28
CA SER A 67 3.00 -8.96 6.20
C SER A 67 2.60 -9.17 7.66
N VAL A 68 1.31 -8.99 7.99
CA VAL A 68 0.77 -9.26 9.33
C VAL A 68 0.92 -10.74 9.68
N ALA A 69 0.54 -11.65 8.76
CA ALA A 69 0.66 -13.10 8.99
C ALA A 69 2.12 -13.49 9.30
N ARG A 70 3.07 -13.00 8.49
CA ARG A 70 4.50 -13.24 8.71
C ARG A 70 4.97 -12.72 10.07
N HIS A 71 4.57 -11.50 10.44
CA HIS A 71 4.91 -10.93 11.74
C HIS A 71 4.33 -11.74 12.89
N CYS A 72 3.08 -12.15 12.78
CA CYS A 72 2.43 -12.99 13.80
C CYS A 72 3.12 -14.36 13.95
N LEU A 73 3.50 -15.01 12.85
CA LEU A 73 4.23 -16.28 12.87
C LEU A 73 5.60 -16.16 13.57
N THR A 74 6.26 -15.01 13.42
CA THR A 74 7.56 -14.76 14.08
C THR A 74 7.38 -14.41 15.55
N THR A 75 6.35 -13.63 15.88
CA THR A 75 6.14 -13.10 17.25
C THR A 75 5.47 -14.13 18.16
N TRP A 76 4.54 -14.91 17.60
CA TRP A 76 3.74 -15.91 18.35
C TRP A 76 3.72 -17.25 17.60
N PRO A 77 4.85 -17.95 17.54
CA PRO A 77 4.98 -19.19 16.76
C PRO A 77 4.08 -20.33 17.28
N GLU A 78 3.59 -20.24 18.52
CA GLU A 78 2.67 -21.19 19.15
C GLU A 78 1.20 -20.94 18.79
N LYS A 79 0.88 -19.80 18.15
CA LYS A 79 -0.50 -19.44 17.82
C LYS A 79 -0.94 -20.00 16.49
N SER A 80 -2.19 -20.45 16.45
CA SER A 80 -2.84 -20.81 15.18
C SER A 80 -3.26 -19.56 14.42
N ILE A 81 -2.83 -19.44 13.16
CA ILE A 81 -3.09 -18.29 12.31
C ILE A 81 -3.86 -18.76 11.08
N VAL A 82 -4.97 -18.11 10.78
CA VAL A 82 -5.76 -18.35 9.57
C VAL A 82 -5.83 -17.08 8.74
N VAL A 83 -5.49 -17.19 7.46
CA VAL A 83 -5.70 -16.13 6.48
C VAL A 83 -6.89 -16.49 5.61
N LEU A 84 -7.91 -15.65 5.61
CA LEU A 84 -9.13 -15.82 4.80
C LEU A 84 -9.04 -14.92 3.58
N GLU A 85 -9.16 -15.50 2.38
CA GLU A 85 -9.19 -14.76 1.12
C GLU A 85 -10.49 -15.09 0.36
N ALA A 86 -11.14 -14.06 -0.15
CA ALA A 86 -12.43 -14.20 -0.84
C ALA A 86 -12.29 -14.52 -2.34
N ARG A 87 -11.10 -14.33 -2.90
CA ARG A 87 -10.79 -14.53 -4.33
C ARG A 87 -9.41 -15.19 -4.47
N GLU A 88 -8.73 -14.91 -5.56
CA GLU A 88 -7.33 -15.30 -5.74
C GLU A 88 -6.39 -14.50 -4.85
N PHE A 89 -5.29 -15.11 -4.47
CA PHE A 89 -4.25 -14.49 -3.66
C PHE A 89 -3.78 -13.16 -4.28
N CYS A 90 -3.67 -12.11 -3.48
CA CYS A 90 -3.25 -10.78 -3.92
C CYS A 90 -4.09 -10.12 -5.03
N SER A 91 -5.27 -10.65 -5.37
CA SER A 91 -6.10 -10.16 -6.50
C SER A 91 -6.75 -8.79 -6.29
N GLY A 92 -6.68 -8.23 -5.08
CA GLY A 92 -7.16 -6.90 -4.74
C GLY A 92 -6.17 -5.79 -5.10
N ALA A 93 -6.12 -4.73 -4.31
CA ALA A 93 -5.26 -3.55 -4.53
C ALA A 93 -3.77 -3.90 -4.69
N THR A 94 -3.29 -4.94 -4.01
CA THR A 94 -1.90 -5.41 -4.10
C THR A 94 -1.52 -5.80 -5.54
N GLY A 95 -2.37 -6.50 -6.26
CA GLY A 95 -2.13 -6.88 -7.64
C GLY A 95 -2.65 -5.87 -8.68
N ARG A 96 -3.12 -4.66 -8.29
CA ARG A 96 -3.82 -3.73 -9.18
C ARG A 96 -3.35 -2.28 -9.07
N ASN A 97 -2.22 -2.06 -8.44
CA ASN A 97 -1.63 -0.73 -8.32
C ASN A 97 -0.69 -0.41 -9.50
N ALA A 98 -0.19 0.82 -9.55
CA ALA A 98 0.76 1.27 -10.57
C ALA A 98 2.21 0.81 -10.31
N GLY A 99 2.48 0.07 -9.24
CA GLY A 99 3.81 -0.41 -8.86
C GLY A 99 4.68 0.64 -8.17
N HIS A 100 4.17 1.82 -7.91
CA HIS A 100 4.95 2.86 -7.23
C HIS A 100 4.96 2.64 -5.72
N CYS A 101 6.15 2.39 -5.16
CA CYS A 101 6.43 2.47 -3.74
C CYS A 101 7.21 3.77 -3.47
N LYS A 102 6.48 4.88 -3.41
CA LYS A 102 7.05 6.24 -3.31
C LYS A 102 6.44 6.97 -2.11
N PRO A 103 7.25 7.39 -1.11
CA PRO A 103 6.77 8.25 -0.03
C PRO A 103 6.27 9.59 -0.59
N ASP A 104 5.31 10.21 0.08
CA ASP A 104 4.74 11.50 -0.32
C ASP A 104 5.77 12.65 -0.21
N GLN A 105 6.85 12.45 0.55
CA GLN A 105 7.89 13.42 0.83
C GLN A 105 7.34 14.62 1.62
N PHE A 106 6.86 15.67 0.93
CA PHE A 106 6.36 16.90 1.55
C PHE A 106 4.97 17.33 1.04
N ARG A 107 4.50 16.79 -0.09
CA ARG A 107 3.30 17.27 -0.79
C ARG A 107 2.03 17.26 0.05
N GLY A 108 1.88 16.26 0.90
CA GLY A 108 0.75 16.15 1.83
C GLY A 108 0.87 17.00 3.08
N PHE A 109 2.01 17.66 3.33
CA PHE A 109 2.30 18.33 4.60
C PHE A 109 1.22 19.32 5.02
N LYS A 110 0.83 20.24 4.12
CA LYS A 110 -0.19 21.26 4.41
C LYS A 110 -1.54 20.66 4.81
N ARG A 111 -1.93 19.57 4.16
CA ARG A 111 -3.18 18.84 4.47
C ARG A 111 -3.09 18.18 5.84
N TYR A 112 -1.99 17.49 6.10
CA TYR A 112 -1.77 16.83 7.39
C TYR A 112 -1.62 17.84 8.53
N GLU A 113 -0.91 18.94 8.29
CA GLU A 113 -0.75 20.01 9.28
C GLU A 113 -2.09 20.64 9.65
N THR A 114 -2.94 20.91 8.65
CA THR A 114 -4.29 21.44 8.90
C THR A 114 -5.17 20.48 9.70
N ALA A 115 -5.06 19.17 9.43
CA ALA A 115 -5.91 18.17 10.06
C ALA A 115 -5.41 17.74 11.46
N PHE A 116 -4.09 17.69 11.68
CA PHE A 116 -3.51 17.03 12.84
C PHE A 116 -2.44 17.88 13.57
N GLY A 117 -2.12 19.08 13.07
CA GLY A 117 -1.05 19.94 13.57
C GLY A 117 0.33 19.55 13.04
N THR A 118 1.27 20.49 13.16
CA THR A 118 2.62 20.43 12.59
C THR A 118 3.40 19.17 13.00
N GLU A 119 3.39 18.86 14.31
CA GLU A 119 4.15 17.72 14.83
C GLU A 119 3.65 16.38 14.27
N GLN A 120 2.34 16.19 14.18
CA GLN A 120 1.76 14.95 13.65
C GLN A 120 1.96 14.86 12.13
N ALA A 121 1.88 15.98 11.41
CA ALA A 121 2.17 16.02 9.98
C ALA A 121 3.61 15.57 9.67
N LEU A 122 4.58 16.04 10.43
CA LEU A 122 5.98 15.61 10.32
C LEU A 122 6.14 14.11 10.60
N LYS A 123 5.50 13.59 11.66
CA LYS A 123 5.54 12.16 11.99
C LYS A 123 4.92 11.28 10.90
N ILE A 124 3.81 11.71 10.29
CA ILE A 124 3.16 10.97 9.20
C ILE A 124 4.14 10.84 8.01
N LEU A 125 4.73 11.94 7.55
CA LEU A 125 5.66 11.92 6.42
C LEU A 125 6.95 11.16 6.74
N GLN A 126 7.47 11.28 7.96
CA GLN A 126 8.62 10.51 8.41
C GLN A 126 8.31 8.99 8.41
N ASN A 127 7.12 8.60 8.86
CA ASN A 127 6.70 7.20 8.87
C ASN A 127 6.59 6.62 7.45
N GLU A 128 6.12 7.40 6.47
CA GLU A 128 6.10 6.97 5.07
C GLU A 128 7.52 6.71 4.54
N GLY A 129 8.46 7.61 4.83
CA GLY A 129 9.87 7.45 4.46
C GLY A 129 10.51 6.23 5.12
N GLN A 130 10.24 6.00 6.40
CA GLN A 130 10.73 4.82 7.13
C GLN A 130 10.15 3.53 6.55
N THR A 131 8.85 3.49 6.30
CA THR A 131 8.18 2.32 5.70
C THR A 131 8.78 1.95 4.34
N TRP A 132 9.08 2.95 3.51
CA TRP A 132 9.77 2.74 2.24
C TRP A 132 11.17 2.15 2.45
N SER A 133 11.94 2.70 3.37
CA SER A 133 13.30 2.24 3.69
C SER A 133 13.29 0.78 4.17
N ASP A 134 12.37 0.46 5.09
CA ASP A 134 12.22 -0.89 5.65
C ASP A 134 11.80 -1.90 4.58
N LEU A 135 10.92 -1.50 3.65
CA LEU A 135 10.52 -2.35 2.53
C LEU A 135 11.70 -2.66 1.60
N VAL A 136 12.47 -1.63 1.20
CA VAL A 136 13.65 -1.81 0.34
C VAL A 136 14.69 -2.70 1.02
N GLN A 137 14.94 -2.46 2.29
CA GLN A 137 15.84 -3.27 3.09
C GLN A 137 15.36 -4.73 3.14
N TYR A 138 14.08 -4.95 3.45
CA TYR A 138 13.49 -6.28 3.52
C TYR A 138 13.65 -7.06 2.22
N VAL A 139 13.33 -6.42 1.08
CA VAL A 139 13.46 -7.06 -0.25
C VAL A 139 14.90 -7.50 -0.52
N ARG A 140 15.86 -6.63 -0.20
CA ARG A 140 17.30 -6.93 -0.42
C ARG A 140 17.85 -8.00 0.52
N GLU A 141 17.50 -7.94 1.79
CA GLU A 141 17.97 -8.90 2.80
C GLU A 141 17.40 -10.30 2.61
N ASN A 142 16.23 -10.42 2.02
CA ASN A 142 15.56 -11.70 1.82
C ASN A 142 15.60 -12.17 0.36
N ASP A 143 16.31 -11.46 -0.52
CA ASP A 143 16.44 -11.77 -1.96
C ASP A 143 15.06 -12.01 -2.61
N VAL A 144 14.10 -11.10 -2.32
CA VAL A 144 12.73 -11.24 -2.82
C VAL A 144 12.69 -10.93 -4.31
N ASP A 145 12.31 -11.92 -5.11
CA ASP A 145 12.12 -11.77 -6.57
C ASP A 145 10.84 -10.98 -6.88
N CYS A 146 10.97 -9.66 -7.08
CA CYS A 146 9.84 -8.74 -7.26
C CYS A 146 10.11 -7.54 -8.17
N ASP A 147 11.11 -7.61 -9.05
CA ASP A 147 11.47 -6.53 -9.99
C ASP A 147 11.69 -5.16 -9.30
N LEU A 148 12.26 -5.14 -8.07
CA LEU A 148 12.46 -3.90 -7.34
C LEU A 148 13.47 -2.99 -8.05
N TRP A 149 13.01 -1.83 -8.48
CA TRP A 149 13.87 -0.73 -8.94
C TRP A 149 13.85 0.42 -7.91
N VAL A 150 15.02 0.94 -7.57
CA VAL A 150 15.20 2.08 -6.66
C VAL A 150 15.93 3.20 -7.38
N GLY A 151 15.34 4.37 -7.40
CA GLY A 151 15.93 5.53 -8.07
C GLY A 151 15.18 6.83 -7.76
N ASN A 152 15.61 7.92 -8.40
CA ASN A 152 15.00 9.22 -8.23
C ASN A 152 13.67 9.33 -8.99
N THR A 153 12.76 10.12 -8.45
CA THR A 153 11.50 10.47 -9.11
C THR A 153 11.42 11.97 -9.33
N LEU A 154 10.70 12.39 -10.35
CA LEU A 154 10.46 13.80 -10.65
C LEU A 154 8.99 14.13 -10.39
N ASP A 155 8.78 15.23 -9.67
CA ASP A 155 7.47 15.86 -9.54
C ASP A 155 7.51 17.15 -10.38
N VAL A 156 6.74 17.17 -11.46
CA VAL A 156 6.75 18.25 -12.44
C VAL A 156 5.42 18.98 -12.40
N PRO A 157 5.36 20.17 -11.81
CA PRO A 157 4.20 21.05 -11.94
C PRO A 157 4.04 21.49 -13.39
N VAL A 158 2.85 21.28 -13.95
CA VAL A 158 2.56 21.58 -15.37
C VAL A 158 1.96 22.96 -15.59
N THR A 159 1.66 23.72 -14.51
CA THR A 159 1.19 25.10 -14.57
C THR A 159 1.93 25.96 -13.54
N PRO A 160 2.04 27.29 -13.76
CA PRO A 160 2.63 28.19 -12.79
C PRO A 160 1.97 28.10 -11.40
N GLU A 161 0.64 28.02 -11.36
CA GLU A 161 -0.11 27.92 -10.11
C GLU A 161 0.21 26.63 -9.34
N ALA A 162 0.37 25.52 -10.06
CA ALA A 162 0.78 24.25 -9.45
C ALA A 162 2.20 24.32 -8.90
N ALA A 163 3.10 25.05 -9.59
CA ALA A 163 4.47 25.27 -9.13
C ALA A 163 4.50 26.12 -7.84
N GLU A 164 3.70 27.19 -7.80
CA GLU A 164 3.59 28.04 -6.60
C GLU A 164 3.05 27.25 -5.40
N ILE A 165 2.00 26.45 -5.60
CA ILE A 165 1.44 25.58 -4.55
C ILE A 165 2.48 24.59 -4.06
N ALA A 166 3.19 23.92 -4.97
CA ALA A 166 4.23 22.95 -4.60
C ALA A 166 5.35 23.61 -3.80
N LYS A 167 5.77 24.80 -4.23
CA LYS A 167 6.78 25.59 -3.54
C LYS A 167 6.33 26.05 -2.15
N ASP A 168 5.11 26.56 -1.99
CA ASP A 168 4.54 26.94 -0.68
C ASP A 168 4.57 25.77 0.29
N VAL A 169 4.12 24.59 -0.16
CA VAL A 169 4.09 23.39 0.68
C VAL A 169 5.52 22.93 1.05
N TYR A 170 6.46 22.97 0.11
CA TYR A 170 7.86 22.63 0.37
C TYR A 170 8.48 23.57 1.40
N ASP A 171 8.32 24.89 1.21
CA ASP A 171 8.87 25.90 2.11
C ASP A 171 8.28 25.76 3.53
N ARG A 172 6.99 25.51 3.65
CA ARG A 172 6.31 25.24 4.94
C ARG A 172 6.86 24.00 5.62
N PHE A 173 6.99 22.89 4.87
CA PHE A 173 7.54 21.63 5.38
C PHE A 173 8.97 21.84 5.89
N LYS A 174 9.81 22.52 5.11
CA LYS A 174 11.19 22.85 5.48
C LYS A 174 11.25 23.74 6.72
N ALA A 175 10.43 24.79 6.78
CA ALA A 175 10.36 25.70 7.93
C ALA A 175 9.89 24.99 9.22
N ALA A 176 9.05 23.97 9.08
CA ALA A 176 8.59 23.13 10.19
C ALA A 176 9.65 22.11 10.67
N GLY A 177 10.81 22.05 10.05
CA GLY A 177 11.89 21.10 10.38
C GLY A 177 11.83 19.78 9.63
N GLY A 178 11.07 19.71 8.54
CA GLY A 178 11.05 18.54 7.65
C GLY A 178 12.40 18.31 6.98
N LYS A 179 12.77 17.04 6.78
CA LYS A 179 14.01 16.66 6.10
C LYS A 179 13.91 16.94 4.61
N THR A 180 14.79 17.77 4.07
CA THR A 180 14.80 18.18 2.66
C THR A 180 16.13 17.95 1.95
N ASP A 181 17.10 17.37 2.60
CA ASP A 181 18.47 17.12 2.09
C ASP A 181 18.52 16.14 0.90
N HIS A 182 17.46 15.35 0.72
CA HIS A 182 17.29 14.43 -0.41
C HIS A 182 16.34 14.97 -1.50
N ILE A 183 15.88 16.22 -1.38
CA ILE A 183 14.94 16.86 -2.31
C ILE A 183 15.67 17.97 -3.04
N GLU A 184 15.81 17.84 -4.34
CA GLU A 184 16.32 18.88 -5.23
C GLU A 184 15.16 19.66 -5.85
N VAL A 185 15.23 20.99 -5.78
CA VAL A 185 14.23 21.88 -6.37
C VAL A 185 14.89 22.67 -7.49
N THR A 186 14.38 22.51 -8.71
CA THR A 186 14.87 23.18 -9.91
C THR A 186 13.80 24.15 -10.42
N PRO A 187 13.81 25.42 -9.99
CA PRO A 187 12.73 26.37 -10.28
C PRO A 187 12.75 26.87 -11.72
N GLU A 188 13.93 26.91 -12.35
CA GLU A 188 14.11 27.50 -13.69
C GLU A 188 13.80 26.46 -14.77
N PRO A 189 12.84 26.71 -15.70
CA PRO A 189 12.45 25.76 -16.74
C PRO A 189 13.62 25.26 -17.59
N ALA A 190 14.57 26.16 -17.93
CA ALA A 190 15.75 25.80 -18.71
C ALA A 190 16.70 24.82 -17.99
N GLU A 191 16.78 24.90 -16.67
CA GLU A 191 17.54 23.94 -15.85
C GLU A 191 16.77 22.65 -15.66
N ALA A 192 15.47 22.73 -15.45
CA ALA A 192 14.59 21.56 -15.35
C ALA A 192 14.64 20.69 -16.62
N ALA A 193 14.69 21.33 -17.79
CA ALA A 193 14.83 20.64 -19.08
C ALA A 193 16.14 19.82 -19.21
N LYS A 194 17.19 20.18 -18.47
CA LYS A 194 18.44 19.41 -18.42
C LYS A 194 18.31 18.14 -17.57
N VAL A 195 17.44 18.15 -16.57
CA VAL A 195 17.16 16.99 -15.71
C VAL A 195 16.38 15.94 -16.48
N SER A 196 15.44 16.36 -17.32
CA SER A 196 14.70 15.46 -18.19
C SER A 196 14.38 16.11 -19.55
N PRO A 197 14.85 15.53 -20.67
CA PRO A 197 14.56 16.03 -22.02
C PRO A 197 13.07 16.03 -22.39
N ARG A 198 12.22 15.41 -21.59
CA ARG A 198 10.77 15.40 -21.79
C ARG A 198 10.05 16.58 -21.13
N LEU A 199 10.79 17.51 -20.51
CA LEU A 199 10.24 18.69 -19.86
C LEU A 199 10.29 19.96 -20.75
N THR A 200 10.53 19.78 -22.06
CA THR A 200 10.55 20.87 -23.06
C THR A 200 9.20 21.00 -23.75
#